data_ae38aadac8679d762b465f035fb7eae0
#
_entry.id   ae38aadac8679d762b465f035fb7eae0
#
_cell.length_a   1.000
_cell.length_b   1.000
_cell.length_c   1.000
_cell.angle_alpha   90.00
_cell.angle_beta   90.00
_cell.angle_gamma   90.00
#
_symmetry.space_group_name_H-M   'P 1'
#
loop_
_entity.id
_entity.type
_entity.pdbx_description
1 polymer ?
#
loop_
_entity_poly.entity_id
_entity_poly.type
_entity_poly.pdbx_seq_one_letter_code
_entity_poly.pdbx_strand_id
1 'polypeptide(L)'
;MAKNSSALTLILSAMPSEIRLIQARMEPGAKTGTLAVFPYKEGILQGRRVITAVTGVGVTNGAMVAALFIEKFKPAELIVSGTGSRFNPRIRTGDTVISTRTIHHAAGSLTDAGMVYRKVRGPLEGQMTHYQFAPDARLLRLAKAAISGYQADPVTVNGETYRPAVLTGVVTASDLFGVSDAKIADMKAKLDPDIMEMESAAIAQVCEQLGTPHIVFRAGSNRTQSNPGSDYRKLGQTAAHAAARWTVYFVGCLAAHDRAKRQSAAAVRRKPVSSK
;
A
#
# COMPACT_ATOMS: atom_id res chain seq x y z
N MET A 1 30.68 -3.84 -18.03
CA MET A 1 30.10 -2.73 -17.21
C MET A 1 28.85 -3.24 -16.52
N ALA A 2 28.91 -3.53 -15.22
CA ALA A 2 27.74 -3.94 -14.44
C ALA A 2 26.75 -2.76 -14.42
N LYS A 3 25.57 -2.92 -15.06
CA LYS A 3 24.48 -1.95 -14.96
C LYS A 3 24.15 -1.79 -13.49
N ASN A 4 24.43 -0.62 -12.96
CA ASN A 4 24.09 -0.19 -11.59
C ASN A 4 22.56 -0.01 -11.51
N SER A 5 21.79 -1.12 -11.61
CA SER A 5 20.35 -1.04 -11.57
C SER A 5 19.93 -0.86 -10.12
N SER A 6 19.50 0.33 -9.77
CA SER A 6 18.76 0.55 -8.52
C SER A 6 17.56 -0.41 -8.50
N ALA A 7 17.23 -0.97 -7.33
CA ALA A 7 16.07 -1.83 -7.19
C ALA A 7 14.80 -1.12 -7.70
N LEU A 8 13.98 -1.83 -8.47
CA LEU A 8 12.73 -1.32 -9.01
C LEU A 8 11.62 -1.45 -7.96
N THR A 9 10.92 -0.38 -7.67
CA THR A 9 9.71 -0.39 -6.84
C THR A 9 8.47 -0.22 -7.73
N LEU A 10 7.52 -1.12 -7.61
CA LEU A 10 6.19 -0.97 -8.22
C LEU A 10 5.28 -0.26 -7.22
N ILE A 11 4.60 0.81 -7.65
CA ILE A 11 3.62 1.56 -6.84
C ILE A 11 2.26 1.46 -7.54
N LEU A 12 1.29 0.89 -6.84
CA LEU A 12 -0.07 0.73 -7.33
C LEU A 12 -1.04 1.58 -6.51
N SER A 13 -1.98 2.22 -7.19
CA SER A 13 -3.12 2.93 -6.61
C SER A 13 -4.39 2.56 -7.34
N ALA A 14 -5.55 2.61 -6.67
CA ALA A 14 -6.82 2.25 -7.29
C ALA A 14 -7.30 3.31 -8.30
N MET A 15 -7.02 4.58 -8.03
CA MET A 15 -7.58 5.69 -8.79
C MET A 15 -6.52 6.71 -9.22
N PRO A 16 -6.77 7.45 -10.35
CA PRO A 16 -5.88 8.52 -10.80
C PRO A 16 -5.64 9.61 -9.74
N SER A 17 -6.64 9.93 -8.93
CA SER A 17 -6.52 10.91 -7.84
C SER A 17 -5.49 10.54 -6.77
N GLU A 18 -5.27 9.26 -6.55
CA GLU A 18 -4.36 8.73 -5.54
C GLU A 18 -2.90 8.70 -6.02
N ILE A 19 -2.68 8.49 -7.34
CA ILE A 19 -1.33 8.32 -7.88
C ILE A 19 -0.75 9.61 -8.49
N ARG A 20 -1.61 10.57 -8.84
CA ARG A 20 -1.20 11.79 -9.57
C ARG A 20 -0.09 12.56 -8.87
N LEU A 21 -0.17 12.73 -7.54
CA LEU A 21 0.85 13.44 -6.78
C LEU A 21 2.18 12.68 -6.77
N ILE A 22 2.15 11.36 -6.67
CA ILE A 22 3.36 10.52 -6.73
C ILE A 22 4.03 10.72 -8.11
N GLN A 23 3.24 10.65 -9.18
CA GLN A 23 3.73 10.85 -10.54
C GLN A 23 4.26 12.27 -10.80
N ALA A 24 3.65 13.29 -10.18
CA ALA A 24 4.11 14.67 -10.28
C ALA A 24 5.43 14.93 -9.54
N ARG A 25 5.83 14.05 -8.64
CA ARG A 25 7.10 14.12 -7.89
C ARG A 25 8.22 13.28 -8.51
N MET A 26 7.94 12.57 -9.60
CA MET A 26 8.99 11.88 -10.37
C MET A 26 9.92 12.90 -11.02
N GLU A 27 11.19 12.54 -11.15
CA GLU A 27 12.19 13.36 -11.82
C GLU A 27 11.85 13.56 -13.31
N PRO A 28 12.31 14.66 -13.94
CA PRO A 28 12.12 14.87 -15.38
C PRO A 28 12.63 13.68 -16.21
N GLY A 29 11.95 13.38 -17.31
CA GLY A 29 12.31 12.27 -18.20
C GLY A 29 11.59 10.95 -17.88
N ALA A 30 10.61 10.95 -16.99
CA ALA A 30 9.74 9.78 -16.78
C ALA A 30 9.03 9.40 -18.09
N LYS A 31 9.00 8.09 -18.38
CA LYS A 31 8.40 7.53 -19.59
C LYS A 31 7.00 7.01 -19.30
N THR A 32 6.10 7.20 -20.24
CA THR A 32 4.79 6.54 -20.22
C THR A 32 4.83 5.27 -21.05
N GLY A 33 4.09 4.26 -20.62
CA GLY A 33 3.90 3.02 -21.35
C GLY A 33 2.51 2.47 -21.10
N THR A 34 2.17 1.37 -21.76
CA THR A 34 0.94 0.63 -21.55
C THR A 34 1.28 -0.85 -21.46
N LEU A 35 0.77 -1.52 -20.45
CA LEU A 35 0.83 -2.99 -20.30
C LEU A 35 -0.60 -3.52 -20.39
N ALA A 36 -0.87 -4.34 -21.43
CA ALA A 36 -2.24 -4.64 -21.84
C ALA A 36 -3.03 -3.34 -22.06
N VAL A 37 -4.05 -3.08 -21.24
CA VAL A 37 -4.85 -1.84 -21.28
C VAL A 37 -4.50 -0.83 -20.18
N PHE A 38 -3.50 -1.14 -19.34
CA PHE A 38 -3.16 -0.35 -18.16
C PHE A 38 -2.02 0.62 -18.44
N PRO A 39 -2.26 1.94 -18.41
CA PRO A 39 -1.21 2.92 -18.55
C PRO A 39 -0.32 2.95 -17.29
N TYR A 40 0.98 3.15 -17.50
CA TYR A 40 1.94 3.29 -16.41
C TYR A 40 2.94 4.41 -16.70
N LYS A 41 3.61 4.89 -15.65
CA LYS A 41 4.81 5.73 -15.77
C LYS A 41 5.99 5.02 -15.14
N GLU A 42 7.13 5.04 -15.84
CA GLU A 42 8.43 4.58 -15.34
C GLU A 42 9.38 5.76 -15.24
N GLY A 43 10.10 5.87 -14.13
CA GLY A 43 11.07 6.94 -13.92
C GLY A 43 11.78 6.83 -12.58
N ILE A 44 12.35 7.94 -12.15
CA ILE A 44 13.03 8.05 -10.87
C ILE A 44 12.15 8.86 -9.89
N LEU A 45 12.02 8.36 -8.70
CA LEU A 45 11.35 9.03 -7.58
C LEU A 45 12.28 9.00 -6.37
N GLN A 46 12.68 10.17 -5.87
CA GLN A 46 13.59 10.27 -4.72
C GLN A 46 14.89 9.45 -4.90
N GLY A 47 15.43 9.43 -6.14
CA GLY A 47 16.64 8.68 -6.47
C GLY A 47 16.45 7.16 -6.57
N ARG A 48 15.21 6.66 -6.63
CA ARG A 48 14.86 5.24 -6.80
C ARG A 48 14.08 5.02 -8.08
N ARG A 49 14.41 3.96 -8.81
CA ARG A 49 13.64 3.57 -10.00
C ARG A 49 12.26 3.07 -9.59
N VAL A 50 11.21 3.64 -10.17
CA VAL A 50 9.83 3.27 -9.88
C VAL A 50 9.02 3.06 -11.16
N ILE A 51 8.03 2.18 -11.06
CA ILE A 51 6.89 2.10 -11.97
C ILE A 51 5.65 2.42 -11.17
N THR A 52 4.77 3.26 -11.71
CA THR A 52 3.51 3.65 -11.10
C THR A 52 2.36 3.31 -12.04
N ALA A 53 1.31 2.65 -11.55
CA ALA A 53 0.14 2.31 -12.34
C ALA A 53 -1.16 2.42 -11.53
N VAL A 54 -2.28 2.63 -12.24
CA VAL A 54 -3.64 2.62 -11.67
C VAL A 54 -4.23 1.23 -11.91
N THR A 55 -4.76 0.63 -10.84
CA THR A 55 -5.38 -0.70 -10.94
C THR A 55 -6.83 -0.65 -11.43
N GLY A 56 -7.54 0.43 -11.14
CA GLY A 56 -9.00 0.44 -11.03
C GLY A 56 -9.43 -0.03 -9.63
N VAL A 57 -10.70 0.20 -9.33
CA VAL A 57 -11.29 -0.14 -8.03
C VAL A 57 -11.71 -1.61 -8.00
N GLY A 58 -11.50 -2.26 -6.85
CA GLY A 58 -11.98 -3.60 -6.57
C GLY A 58 -10.90 -4.70 -6.57
N VAL A 59 -11.19 -5.79 -5.87
CA VAL A 59 -10.24 -6.90 -5.65
C VAL A 59 -9.78 -7.54 -6.94
N THR A 60 -10.68 -7.72 -7.93
CA THR A 60 -10.34 -8.31 -9.23
C THR A 60 -9.34 -7.45 -9.99
N ASN A 61 -9.60 -6.14 -10.07
CA ASN A 61 -8.73 -5.18 -10.73
C ASN A 61 -7.36 -5.12 -10.05
N GLY A 62 -7.35 -5.04 -8.71
CA GLY A 62 -6.12 -5.04 -7.92
C GLY A 62 -5.27 -6.27 -8.16
N ALA A 63 -5.86 -7.47 -8.10
CA ALA A 63 -5.17 -8.74 -8.33
C ALA A 63 -4.60 -8.84 -9.75
N MET A 64 -5.43 -8.54 -10.76
CA MET A 64 -5.05 -8.64 -12.17
C MET A 64 -3.86 -7.74 -12.49
N VAL A 65 -3.93 -6.46 -12.10
CA VAL A 65 -2.84 -5.50 -12.40
C VAL A 65 -1.59 -5.87 -11.63
N ALA A 66 -1.70 -6.24 -10.35
CA ALA A 66 -0.55 -6.69 -9.57
C ALA A 66 0.16 -7.87 -10.24
N ALA A 67 -0.58 -8.91 -10.63
CA ALA A 67 -0.01 -10.10 -11.28
C ALA A 67 0.68 -9.75 -12.61
N LEU A 68 0.03 -8.97 -13.48
CA LEU A 68 0.59 -8.57 -14.77
C LEU A 68 1.89 -7.77 -14.60
N PHE A 69 1.89 -6.79 -13.70
CA PHE A 69 3.03 -5.90 -13.51
C PHE A 69 4.19 -6.59 -12.78
N ILE A 70 3.91 -7.44 -11.79
CA ILE A 70 4.93 -8.25 -11.12
C ILE A 70 5.60 -9.17 -12.13
N GLU A 71 4.80 -9.89 -12.94
CA GLU A 71 5.33 -10.84 -13.90
C GLU A 71 6.16 -10.15 -15.00
N LYS A 72 5.71 -8.99 -15.48
CA LYS A 72 6.39 -8.23 -16.54
C LYS A 72 7.67 -7.56 -16.08
N PHE A 73 7.65 -6.92 -14.90
CA PHE A 73 8.71 -6.01 -14.50
C PHE A 73 9.60 -6.56 -13.38
N LYS A 74 9.20 -7.66 -12.73
CA LYS A 74 9.93 -8.32 -11.63
C LYS A 74 10.44 -7.30 -10.59
N PRO A 75 9.56 -6.50 -9.99
CA PRO A 75 9.97 -5.48 -9.04
C PRO A 75 10.59 -6.11 -7.78
N ALA A 76 11.51 -5.39 -7.16
CA ALA A 76 12.11 -5.81 -5.88
C ALA A 76 11.10 -5.73 -4.72
N GLU A 77 10.12 -4.83 -4.84
CA GLU A 77 8.98 -4.72 -3.93
C GLU A 77 7.82 -3.97 -4.59
N LEU A 78 6.64 -4.14 -4.00
CA LEU A 78 5.40 -3.47 -4.36
C LEU A 78 4.86 -2.64 -3.19
N ILE A 79 4.49 -1.39 -3.46
CA ILE A 79 3.81 -0.49 -2.53
C ILE A 79 2.39 -0.26 -3.04
N VAL A 80 1.38 -0.53 -2.21
CA VAL A 80 0.02 -0.07 -2.46
C VAL A 80 -0.17 1.25 -1.73
N SER A 81 -0.58 2.29 -2.47
CA SER A 81 -0.80 3.64 -1.93
C SER A 81 -2.18 4.13 -2.30
N GLY A 82 -2.98 4.55 -1.34
CA GLY A 82 -4.32 5.04 -1.64
C GLY A 82 -5.12 5.41 -0.40
N THR A 83 -6.43 5.48 -0.58
CA THR A 83 -7.37 5.89 0.45
C THR A 83 -8.22 4.72 0.94
N GLY A 84 -8.92 4.91 2.05
CA GLY A 84 -9.91 3.97 2.54
C GLY A 84 -10.82 4.61 3.57
N SER A 85 -11.98 4.00 3.79
CA SER A 85 -12.92 4.43 4.81
C SER A 85 -12.34 4.22 6.19
N ARG A 86 -12.49 5.22 7.05
CA ARG A 86 -12.07 5.16 8.45
C ARG A 86 -13.04 4.28 9.24
N PHE A 87 -12.58 3.12 9.61
CA PHE A 87 -13.35 2.19 10.41
C PHE A 87 -13.17 2.47 11.91
N ASN A 88 -11.94 2.66 12.35
CA ASN A 88 -11.62 2.98 13.73
C ASN A 88 -11.76 4.49 13.97
N PRO A 89 -12.51 4.93 15.00
CA PRO A 89 -12.68 6.35 15.34
C PRO A 89 -11.38 7.12 15.63
N ARG A 90 -10.32 6.41 16.02
CA ARG A 90 -8.99 7.03 16.24
C ARG A 90 -8.35 7.59 14.97
N ILE A 91 -8.76 7.10 13.79
CA ILE A 91 -8.21 7.53 12.51
C ILE A 91 -8.95 8.79 12.05
N ARG A 92 -8.23 9.88 11.85
CA ARG A 92 -8.76 11.13 11.28
C ARG A 92 -8.58 11.14 9.76
N THR A 93 -9.28 12.06 9.09
CA THR A 93 -9.08 12.25 7.64
C THR A 93 -7.63 12.63 7.35
N GLY A 94 -7.00 11.93 6.41
CA GLY A 94 -5.59 12.14 6.07
C GLY A 94 -4.59 11.38 6.94
N ASP A 95 -4.95 10.88 8.13
CA ASP A 95 -4.07 9.97 8.87
C ASP A 95 -3.76 8.75 8.00
N THR A 96 -2.49 8.42 7.85
CA THR A 96 -2.05 7.32 6.99
C THR A 96 -1.73 6.08 7.83
N VAL A 97 -2.37 4.97 7.52
CA VAL A 97 -2.14 3.68 8.16
C VAL A 97 -1.13 2.87 7.35
N ILE A 98 -0.01 2.53 7.96
CA ILE A 98 0.90 1.48 7.50
C ILE A 98 0.29 0.15 7.91
N SER A 99 -0.12 -0.66 6.95
CA SER A 99 -0.75 -1.93 7.25
C SER A 99 0.23 -2.90 7.93
N THR A 100 -0.17 -3.42 9.09
CA THR A 100 0.52 -4.54 9.75
C THR A 100 -0.02 -5.89 9.31
N ARG A 101 -1.25 -5.90 8.78
CA ARG A 101 -1.90 -7.02 8.09
C ARG A 101 -3.03 -6.49 7.23
N THR A 102 -3.18 -7.06 6.06
CA THR A 102 -4.32 -6.86 5.15
C THR A 102 -5.24 -8.06 5.21
N ILE A 103 -6.56 -7.84 5.23
CA ILE A 103 -7.53 -8.91 5.45
C ILE A 103 -8.63 -8.87 4.39
N HIS A 104 -8.93 -10.00 3.78
CA HIS A 104 -10.14 -10.17 2.99
C HIS A 104 -11.37 -10.26 3.90
N HIS A 105 -12.15 -9.19 4.02
CA HIS A 105 -13.34 -9.20 4.89
C HIS A 105 -14.62 -9.74 4.22
N ALA A 106 -14.49 -10.28 3.02
CA ALA A 106 -15.55 -11.03 2.33
C ALA A 106 -15.12 -12.45 1.94
N ALA A 107 -13.95 -12.92 2.40
CA ALA A 107 -13.50 -14.29 2.14
C ALA A 107 -13.99 -15.24 3.21
N GLY A 108 -14.94 -16.11 2.86
CA GLY A 108 -15.50 -17.07 3.80
C GLY A 108 -16.95 -17.43 3.52
N SER A 109 -17.69 -17.76 4.56
CA SER A 109 -19.12 -18.09 4.50
C SER A 109 -19.93 -17.06 5.27
N LEU A 110 -20.97 -16.52 4.65
CA LEU A 110 -21.96 -15.70 5.34
C LEU A 110 -23.03 -16.61 5.93
N THR A 111 -23.27 -16.49 7.22
CA THR A 111 -24.29 -17.24 7.98
C THR A 111 -25.19 -16.27 8.72
N ASP A 112 -26.29 -16.76 9.32
CA ASP A 112 -27.17 -15.93 10.14
C ASP A 112 -26.44 -15.33 11.34
N ALA A 113 -25.39 -16.00 11.84
CA ALA A 113 -24.52 -15.50 12.92
C ALA A 113 -23.38 -14.56 12.42
N GLY A 114 -23.42 -14.14 11.15
CA GLY A 114 -22.42 -13.27 10.54
C GLY A 114 -21.36 -14.00 9.72
N MET A 115 -20.24 -13.33 9.45
CA MET A 115 -19.19 -13.86 8.60
C MET A 115 -18.28 -14.85 9.32
N VAL A 116 -18.09 -16.01 8.71
CA VAL A 116 -17.08 -17.01 9.11
C VAL A 116 -15.92 -16.91 8.11
N TYR A 117 -14.82 -16.26 8.51
CA TYR A 117 -13.65 -16.06 7.66
C TYR A 117 -12.92 -17.37 7.42
N ARG A 118 -12.50 -17.60 6.17
CA ARG A 118 -11.80 -18.81 5.76
C ARG A 118 -10.52 -18.48 5.01
N LYS A 119 -9.55 -19.37 5.12
CA LYS A 119 -8.33 -19.32 4.31
C LYS A 119 -8.66 -19.42 2.82
N VAL A 120 -8.00 -18.63 2.01
CA VAL A 120 -8.04 -18.76 0.55
C VAL A 120 -7.20 -19.98 0.15
N ARG A 121 -7.70 -20.80 -0.76
CA ARG A 121 -6.97 -21.95 -1.28
C ARG A 121 -6.18 -21.55 -2.51
N GLY A 122 -4.90 -21.92 -2.56
CA GLY A 122 -4.07 -21.81 -3.75
C GLY A 122 -4.37 -22.88 -4.78
N PRO A 123 -3.77 -22.78 -5.99
CA PRO A 123 -4.03 -23.73 -7.08
C PRO A 123 -3.36 -25.10 -6.88
N LEU A 124 -2.35 -25.18 -6.01
CA LEU A 124 -1.64 -26.44 -5.75
C LEU A 124 -2.20 -27.10 -4.49
N GLU A 125 -2.19 -28.44 -4.49
CA GLU A 125 -2.61 -29.22 -3.34
C GLU A 125 -1.76 -28.85 -2.10
N GLY A 126 -2.41 -28.68 -0.96
CA GLY A 126 -1.76 -28.26 0.28
C GLY A 126 -1.36 -26.78 0.32
N GLN A 127 -1.43 -26.05 -0.77
CA GLN A 127 -1.16 -24.63 -0.80
C GLN A 127 -2.36 -23.88 -0.18
N MET A 128 -2.21 -23.52 1.07
CA MET A 128 -3.18 -22.71 1.79
C MET A 128 -2.65 -21.32 1.92
N THR A 129 -3.32 -20.37 1.27
CA THR A 129 -3.11 -18.97 1.58
C THR A 129 -3.95 -18.57 2.79
N HIS A 130 -3.65 -17.44 3.37
CA HIS A 130 -4.39 -16.92 4.52
C HIS A 130 -5.55 -16.04 4.00
N TYR A 131 -6.49 -15.67 4.87
CA TYR A 131 -7.36 -14.51 4.62
C TYR A 131 -6.75 -13.21 5.16
N GLN A 132 -5.58 -13.31 5.81
CA GLN A 132 -4.78 -12.22 6.35
C GLN A 132 -3.37 -12.30 5.77
N PHE A 133 -2.87 -11.19 5.24
CA PHE A 133 -1.56 -11.10 4.60
C PHE A 133 -0.69 -10.09 5.35
N ALA A 134 0.47 -10.53 5.81
CA ALA A 134 1.45 -9.66 6.46
C ALA A 134 2.30 -8.93 5.39
N PRO A 135 2.65 -7.67 5.61
CA PRO A 135 3.64 -7.00 4.77
C PRO A 135 5.01 -7.63 4.95
N ASP A 136 5.90 -7.39 3.99
CA ASP A 136 7.32 -7.77 4.13
C ASP A 136 7.92 -7.17 5.40
N ALA A 137 8.60 -8.00 6.20
CA ALA A 137 9.12 -7.61 7.52
C ALA A 137 10.18 -6.50 7.43
N ARG A 138 11.01 -6.49 6.36
CA ARG A 138 12.00 -5.43 6.11
C ARG A 138 11.29 -4.11 5.79
N LEU A 139 10.30 -4.13 4.90
CA LEU A 139 9.55 -2.94 4.52
C LEU A 139 8.79 -2.37 5.71
N LEU A 140 8.14 -3.21 6.51
CA LEU A 140 7.42 -2.78 7.71
C LEU A 140 8.37 -2.13 8.74
N ARG A 141 9.52 -2.74 9.00
CA ARG A 141 10.51 -2.18 9.91
C ARG A 141 11.02 -0.82 9.43
N LEU A 142 11.34 -0.69 8.14
CA LEU A 142 11.79 0.58 7.56
C LEU A 142 10.69 1.65 7.60
N ALA A 143 9.44 1.28 7.32
CA ALA A 143 8.32 2.21 7.37
C ALA A 143 8.06 2.70 8.81
N LYS A 144 8.10 1.81 9.80
CA LYS A 144 7.99 2.21 11.22
C LYS A 144 9.11 3.16 11.65
N ALA A 145 10.36 2.87 11.26
CA ALA A 145 11.50 3.74 11.57
C ALA A 145 11.39 5.11 10.90
N ALA A 146 10.77 5.17 9.72
CA ALA A 146 10.59 6.41 8.97
C ALA A 146 9.56 7.38 9.58
N ILE A 147 8.67 6.90 10.47
CA ILE A 147 7.60 7.73 11.06
C ILE A 147 8.18 8.94 11.82
N SER A 148 9.22 8.75 12.60
CA SER A 148 9.80 9.81 13.44
C SER A 148 10.42 10.97 12.64
N GLY A 149 10.86 10.72 11.41
CA GLY A 149 11.43 11.76 10.54
C GLY A 149 10.42 12.37 9.57
N TYR A 150 9.17 11.91 9.56
CA TYR A 150 8.15 12.42 8.65
C TYR A 150 7.37 13.57 9.26
N GLN A 151 7.22 14.64 8.48
CA GLN A 151 6.36 15.76 8.83
C GLN A 151 5.26 15.91 7.79
N ALA A 152 4.03 15.59 8.19
CA ALA A 152 2.87 15.79 7.32
C ALA A 152 2.56 17.28 7.16
N ASP A 153 2.10 17.67 5.97
CA ASP A 153 1.54 19.00 5.80
C ASP A 153 0.22 19.12 6.56
N PRO A 154 -0.12 20.31 7.08
CA PRO A 154 -1.40 20.51 7.73
C PRO A 154 -2.55 20.36 6.74
N VAL A 155 -3.66 19.82 7.21
CA VAL A 155 -4.92 19.71 6.48
C VAL A 155 -6.01 20.43 7.25
N THR A 156 -6.99 20.99 6.53
CA THR A 156 -8.19 21.58 7.14
C THR A 156 -9.39 20.71 6.77
N VAL A 157 -10.05 20.18 7.79
CA VAL A 157 -11.24 19.33 7.63
C VAL A 157 -12.32 19.84 8.56
N ASN A 158 -13.48 20.20 8.02
CA ASN A 158 -14.62 20.75 8.76
C ASN A 158 -14.26 21.94 9.66
N GLY A 159 -13.35 22.81 9.20
CA GLY A 159 -12.89 23.99 9.95
C GLY A 159 -11.77 23.74 10.96
N GLU A 160 -11.40 22.50 11.24
CA GLU A 160 -10.27 22.15 12.09
C GLU A 160 -9.00 21.95 11.26
N THR A 161 -7.90 22.64 11.64
CA THR A 161 -6.59 22.46 11.00
C THR A 161 -5.67 21.63 11.88
N TYR A 162 -5.13 20.56 11.34
CA TYR A 162 -4.21 19.65 12.03
C TYR A 162 -3.21 19.00 11.07
N ARG A 163 -2.15 18.44 11.62
CA ARG A 163 -1.23 17.60 10.86
C ARG A 163 -1.66 16.14 10.97
N PRO A 164 -1.93 15.46 9.84
CA PRO A 164 -2.24 14.04 9.85
C PRO A 164 -1.09 13.21 10.43
N ALA A 165 -1.44 12.18 11.17
CA ALA A 165 -0.49 11.21 11.71
C ALA A 165 -0.19 10.09 10.71
N VAL A 166 0.96 9.43 10.90
CA VAL A 166 1.25 8.13 10.30
C VAL A 166 1.23 7.09 11.41
N LEU A 167 0.39 6.09 11.28
CA LEU A 167 0.09 5.08 12.29
C LEU A 167 0.28 3.68 11.72
N THR A 168 0.42 2.69 12.57
CA THR A 168 0.31 1.29 12.17
C THR A 168 -1.08 0.75 12.49
N GLY A 169 -1.60 -0.15 11.65
CA GLY A 169 -2.93 -0.68 11.86
C GLY A 169 -3.32 -1.81 10.93
N VAL A 170 -4.59 -2.19 10.99
CA VAL A 170 -5.21 -3.25 10.21
C VAL A 170 -5.99 -2.64 9.05
N VAL A 171 -5.74 -3.14 7.83
CA VAL A 171 -6.48 -2.75 6.63
C VAL A 171 -7.31 -3.93 6.15
N THR A 172 -8.59 -3.71 5.85
CA THR A 172 -9.46 -4.75 5.30
C THR A 172 -9.93 -4.37 3.90
N ALA A 173 -10.06 -5.36 3.01
CA ALA A 173 -10.45 -5.16 1.63
C ALA A 173 -11.53 -6.12 1.16
N SER A 174 -12.46 -5.63 0.36
CA SER A 174 -13.40 -6.41 -0.48
C SER A 174 -14.11 -5.48 -1.46
N ASP A 175 -14.90 -6.03 -2.39
CA ASP A 175 -15.70 -5.24 -3.33
C ASP A 175 -16.95 -4.56 -2.69
N LEU A 176 -17.08 -4.61 -1.37
CA LEU A 176 -18.18 -3.95 -0.66
C LEU A 176 -17.84 -2.49 -0.36
N PHE A 177 -18.58 -1.57 -0.98
CA PHE A 177 -18.49 -0.14 -0.69
C PHE A 177 -19.67 0.29 0.18
N GLY A 178 -19.39 0.52 1.45
CA GLY A 178 -20.43 0.70 2.48
C GLY A 178 -20.94 -0.64 2.99
N VAL A 179 -21.17 -0.73 4.27
CA VAL A 179 -21.66 -1.93 4.93
C VAL A 179 -22.66 -1.57 6.03
N SER A 180 -23.58 -2.50 6.36
CA SER A 180 -24.56 -2.30 7.41
C SER A 180 -23.91 -2.22 8.80
N ASP A 181 -24.62 -1.62 9.76
CA ASP A 181 -24.18 -1.54 11.16
C ASP A 181 -23.94 -2.93 11.76
N ALA A 182 -24.76 -3.92 11.41
CA ALA A 182 -24.53 -5.30 11.82
C ALA A 182 -23.21 -5.86 11.29
N LYS A 183 -22.87 -5.58 10.02
CA LYS A 183 -21.60 -5.99 9.44
C LYS A 183 -20.42 -5.24 10.07
N ILE A 184 -20.58 -3.97 10.40
CA ILE A 184 -19.58 -3.19 11.11
C ILE A 184 -19.30 -3.80 12.49
N ALA A 185 -20.33 -4.13 13.24
CA ALA A 185 -20.21 -4.76 14.55
C ALA A 185 -19.50 -6.13 14.47
N ASP A 186 -19.87 -6.96 13.50
CA ASP A 186 -19.23 -8.26 13.25
C ASP A 186 -17.75 -8.11 12.89
N MET A 187 -17.42 -7.18 12.00
CA MET A 187 -16.04 -6.89 11.62
C MET A 187 -15.22 -6.32 12.79
N LYS A 188 -15.83 -5.44 13.59
CA LYS A 188 -15.17 -4.90 14.79
C LYS A 188 -14.80 -5.99 15.78
N ALA A 189 -15.73 -6.90 16.04
CA ALA A 189 -15.53 -8.01 16.98
C ALA A 189 -14.48 -9.03 16.50
N LYS A 190 -14.43 -9.31 15.18
CA LYS A 190 -13.63 -10.41 14.63
C LYS A 190 -12.30 -9.98 14.03
N LEU A 191 -12.20 -8.77 13.47
CA LEU A 191 -11.04 -8.30 12.70
C LEU A 191 -10.40 -7.05 13.30
N ASP A 192 -11.17 -6.23 13.99
CA ASP A 192 -10.78 -4.92 14.56
C ASP A 192 -10.01 -4.03 13.56
N PRO A 193 -10.59 -3.70 12.39
CA PRO A 193 -9.89 -2.95 11.36
C PRO A 193 -9.76 -1.47 11.72
N ASP A 194 -8.74 -0.82 11.17
CA ASP A 194 -8.56 0.63 11.20
C ASP A 194 -9.10 1.29 9.94
N ILE A 195 -8.83 0.68 8.79
CA ILE A 195 -9.24 1.15 7.45
C ILE A 195 -9.95 0.02 6.70
N MET A 196 -11.00 0.37 5.97
CA MET A 196 -11.67 -0.49 5.01
C MET A 196 -11.54 0.10 3.59
N GLU A 197 -11.14 -0.73 2.63
CA GLU A 197 -10.92 -0.35 1.23
C GLU A 197 -11.22 -1.53 0.29
N MET A 198 -10.74 -1.51 -0.97
CA MET A 198 -11.28 -2.46 -1.95
C MET A 198 -10.22 -3.27 -2.74
N GLU A 199 -8.89 -3.13 -2.52
CA GLU A 199 -7.87 -3.78 -3.36
C GLU A 199 -6.77 -4.52 -2.59
N SER A 200 -6.33 -3.96 -1.45
CA SER A 200 -5.03 -4.32 -0.88
C SER A 200 -4.89 -5.78 -0.49
N ALA A 201 -5.95 -6.44 -0.03
CA ALA A 201 -5.85 -7.85 0.35
C ALA A 201 -5.64 -8.75 -0.86
N ALA A 202 -6.28 -8.44 -1.99
CA ALA A 202 -6.08 -9.18 -3.24
C ALA A 202 -4.67 -8.95 -3.81
N ILE A 203 -4.17 -7.71 -3.77
CA ILE A 203 -2.80 -7.40 -4.18
C ILE A 203 -1.80 -8.11 -3.28
N ALA A 204 -2.00 -8.08 -1.95
CA ALA A 204 -1.14 -8.76 -0.99
C ALA A 204 -1.12 -10.28 -1.20
N GLN A 205 -2.27 -10.89 -1.49
CA GLN A 205 -2.36 -12.31 -1.85
C GLN A 205 -1.53 -12.63 -3.10
N VAL A 206 -1.64 -11.83 -4.16
CA VAL A 206 -0.84 -12.01 -5.38
C VAL A 206 0.65 -11.86 -5.07
N CYS A 207 1.03 -10.86 -4.26
CA CYS A 207 2.41 -10.67 -3.86
C CYS A 207 2.98 -11.87 -3.10
N GLU A 208 2.21 -12.45 -2.16
CA GLU A 208 2.61 -13.64 -1.42
C GLU A 208 2.78 -14.84 -2.36
N GLN A 209 1.82 -15.08 -3.26
CA GLN A 209 1.88 -16.19 -4.21
C GLN A 209 3.04 -16.08 -5.21
N LEU A 210 3.40 -14.87 -5.62
CA LEU A 210 4.50 -14.60 -6.55
C LEU A 210 5.84 -14.29 -5.87
N GLY A 211 5.91 -14.36 -4.53
CA GLY A 211 7.13 -14.10 -3.77
C GLY A 211 7.63 -12.66 -3.85
N THR A 212 6.74 -11.69 -4.09
CA THR A 212 7.10 -10.26 -4.19
C THR A 212 6.91 -9.56 -2.84
N PRO A 213 7.96 -8.98 -2.23
CA PRO A 213 7.83 -8.16 -1.03
C PRO A 213 6.82 -7.03 -1.23
N HIS A 214 5.92 -6.82 -0.27
CA HIS A 214 4.91 -5.77 -0.40
C HIS A 214 4.66 -5.01 0.91
N ILE A 215 4.11 -3.81 0.79
CA ILE A 215 3.60 -3.00 1.89
C ILE A 215 2.41 -2.15 1.43
N VAL A 216 1.48 -1.89 2.34
CA VAL A 216 0.26 -1.14 2.06
C VAL A 216 0.18 0.11 2.92
N PHE A 217 -0.12 1.24 2.29
CA PHE A 217 -0.37 2.54 2.90
C PHE A 217 -1.77 3.02 2.51
N ARG A 218 -2.63 3.26 3.49
CA ARG A 218 -3.99 3.78 3.26
C ARG A 218 -4.27 4.96 4.15
N ALA A 219 -4.63 6.10 3.54
CA ALA A 219 -5.05 7.26 4.32
C ALA A 219 -6.57 7.27 4.50
N GLY A 220 -6.99 7.62 5.70
CA GLY A 220 -8.39 7.70 6.07
C GLY A 220 -9.13 8.79 5.31
N SER A 221 -10.20 8.45 4.60
CA SER A 221 -11.08 9.38 3.88
C SER A 221 -12.40 9.60 4.60
N ASN A 222 -13.48 9.01 4.14
CA ASN A 222 -14.82 9.04 4.76
C ASN A 222 -14.94 8.08 5.95
N ARG A 223 -15.98 8.21 6.75
CA ARG A 223 -16.36 7.19 7.74
C ARG A 223 -17.12 6.06 7.07
N THR A 224 -16.95 4.84 7.58
CA THR A 224 -17.63 3.66 7.04
C THR A 224 -19.14 3.70 7.27
N GLN A 225 -19.59 4.34 8.36
CA GLN A 225 -20.99 4.41 8.80
C GLN A 225 -21.79 5.57 8.20
N SER A 226 -21.14 6.54 7.52
CA SER A 226 -21.80 7.68 6.90
C SER A 226 -22.20 7.37 5.46
N ASN A 227 -22.88 8.31 4.78
CA ASN A 227 -23.09 8.19 3.34
C ASN A 227 -21.71 8.19 2.63
N PRO A 228 -21.17 7.01 2.28
CA PRO A 228 -19.76 6.89 1.90
C PRO A 228 -19.44 7.69 0.63
N GLY A 229 -20.37 7.78 -0.31
CA GLY A 229 -20.15 8.46 -1.58
C GLY A 229 -20.05 9.97 -1.46
N SER A 230 -20.89 10.61 -0.65
CA SER A 230 -20.88 12.07 -0.48
C SER A 230 -19.67 12.52 0.34
N ASP A 231 -19.34 11.80 1.39
CA ASP A 231 -18.19 12.10 2.24
C ASP A 231 -16.88 11.88 1.49
N TYR A 232 -16.80 10.81 0.69
CA TYR A 232 -15.63 10.56 -0.12
C TYR A 232 -15.37 11.70 -1.12
N ARG A 233 -16.38 12.24 -1.78
CA ARG A 233 -16.22 13.41 -2.68
C ARG A 233 -15.60 14.62 -1.98
N LYS A 234 -15.88 14.82 -0.70
CA LYS A 234 -15.35 15.95 0.09
C LYS A 234 -13.94 15.69 0.65
N LEU A 235 -13.67 14.46 1.09
CA LEU A 235 -12.52 14.14 1.92
C LEU A 235 -11.46 13.28 1.18
N GLY A 236 -11.84 12.64 0.09
CA GLY A 236 -10.98 11.70 -0.65
C GLY A 236 -9.71 12.34 -1.20
N GLN A 237 -9.79 13.58 -1.69
CA GLN A 237 -8.61 14.30 -2.21
C GLN A 237 -7.58 14.57 -1.11
N THR A 238 -8.01 14.99 0.08
CA THR A 238 -7.14 15.21 1.25
C THR A 238 -6.44 13.92 1.65
N ALA A 239 -7.19 12.82 1.74
CA ALA A 239 -6.63 11.51 2.06
C ALA A 239 -5.66 11.02 0.98
N ALA A 240 -6.03 11.14 -0.31
CA ALA A 240 -5.18 10.75 -1.43
C ALA A 240 -3.82 11.47 -1.41
N HIS A 241 -3.84 12.78 -1.14
CA HIS A 241 -2.62 13.57 -1.01
C HIS A 241 -1.76 13.12 0.19
N ALA A 242 -2.37 12.82 1.33
CA ALA A 242 -1.65 12.36 2.52
C ALA A 242 -0.95 11.01 2.25
N ALA A 243 -1.67 10.01 1.71
CA ALA A 243 -1.08 8.73 1.35
C ALA A 243 0.05 8.87 0.32
N ALA A 244 -0.14 9.70 -0.70
CA ALA A 244 0.86 9.93 -1.73
C ALA A 244 2.13 10.59 -1.17
N ARG A 245 2.01 11.59 -0.28
CA ARG A 245 3.16 12.26 0.36
C ARG A 245 3.96 11.30 1.24
N TRP A 246 3.28 10.52 2.05
CA TRP A 246 3.92 9.46 2.83
C TRP A 246 4.66 8.49 1.92
N THR A 247 4.02 8.02 0.84
CA THR A 247 4.63 7.09 -0.12
C THR A 247 5.89 7.67 -0.77
N VAL A 248 5.85 8.93 -1.21
CA VAL A 248 7.02 9.63 -1.78
C VAL A 248 8.16 9.70 -0.76
N TYR A 249 7.86 10.09 0.48
CA TYR A 249 8.84 10.15 1.56
C TYR A 249 9.45 8.77 1.85
N PHE A 250 8.62 7.73 1.95
CA PHE A 250 9.08 6.37 2.21
C PHE A 250 9.97 5.82 1.09
N VAL A 251 9.66 6.12 -0.17
CA VAL A 251 10.54 5.76 -1.31
C VAL A 251 11.93 6.40 -1.16
N GLY A 252 12.01 7.63 -0.67
CA GLY A 252 13.27 8.28 -0.31
C GLY A 252 14.03 7.55 0.78
N CYS A 253 13.33 7.07 1.81
CA CYS A 253 13.93 6.25 2.88
C CYS A 253 14.48 4.92 2.34
N LEU A 254 13.76 4.26 1.43
CA LEU A 254 14.24 3.04 0.75
C LEU A 254 15.52 3.33 -0.06
N ALA A 255 15.54 4.43 -0.82
CA ALA A 255 16.71 4.82 -1.60
C ALA A 255 17.94 5.08 -0.70
N ALA A 256 17.73 5.76 0.42
CA ALA A 256 18.79 6.02 1.40
C ALA A 256 19.32 4.72 2.03
N HIS A 257 18.43 3.82 2.41
CA HIS A 257 18.79 2.50 2.95
C HIS A 257 19.63 1.69 1.97
N ASP A 258 19.25 1.65 0.69
CA ASP A 258 20.00 0.92 -0.33
C ASP A 258 21.37 1.55 -0.64
N ARG A 259 21.49 2.88 -0.56
CA ARG A 259 22.80 3.56 -0.67
C ARG A 259 23.72 3.16 0.48
N ALA A 260 23.22 3.20 1.72
CA ALA A 260 23.99 2.81 2.90
C ALA A 260 24.49 1.36 2.82
N LYS A 261 23.63 0.43 2.41
CA LYS A 261 24.03 -0.98 2.21
C LYS A 261 25.15 -1.13 1.17
N ARG A 262 25.08 -0.43 0.05
CA ARG A 262 26.12 -0.48 -1.00
C ARG A 262 27.45 0.08 -0.51
N GLN A 263 27.43 1.18 0.25
CA GLN A 263 28.63 1.78 0.83
C GLN A 263 29.30 0.83 1.84
N SER A 264 28.52 0.21 2.73
CA SER A 264 29.02 -0.78 3.69
C SER A 264 29.63 -1.99 2.99
N ALA A 265 28.98 -2.53 1.96
CA ALA A 265 29.51 -3.67 1.19
C ALA A 265 30.81 -3.31 0.43
N ALA A 266 30.91 -2.09 -0.10
CA ALA A 266 32.12 -1.62 -0.77
C ALA A 266 33.29 -1.42 0.22
N ALA A 267 33.02 -0.95 1.44
CA ALA A 267 34.01 -0.78 2.49
C ALA A 267 34.60 -2.11 2.96
N VAL A 268 33.75 -3.15 3.10
CA VAL A 268 34.20 -4.51 3.45
C VAL A 268 35.12 -5.10 2.37
N ARG A 269 34.81 -4.89 1.09
CA ARG A 269 35.65 -5.41 -0.03
C ARG A 269 37.00 -4.70 -0.17
N ARG A 270 37.18 -3.51 0.41
CA ARG A 270 38.44 -2.73 0.35
C ARG A 270 39.40 -3.00 1.50
N LYS A 271 39.01 -3.79 2.50
CA LYS A 271 39.98 -4.19 3.55
C LYS A 271 41.00 -5.16 2.94
N PRO A 272 42.32 -4.83 2.94
CA PRO A 272 43.33 -5.73 2.42
C PRO A 272 43.31 -7.00 3.24
N VAL A 273 43.44 -8.15 2.57
CA VAL A 273 43.77 -9.42 3.23
C VAL A 273 45.14 -9.20 3.85
N SER A 274 45.20 -9.11 5.18
CA SER A 274 46.50 -9.08 5.87
C SER A 274 47.21 -10.39 5.57
N SER A 275 48.19 -10.33 4.68
CA SER A 275 49.13 -11.42 4.46
C SER A 275 49.87 -11.70 5.80
N LYS A 276 49.57 -12.85 6.39
CA LYS A 276 50.41 -13.46 7.42
C LYS A 276 51.57 -14.18 6.76
#